data_c5ab092bf304e4ca20d4bd7f1e32f7ef
#
_entry.id   c5ab092bf304e4ca20d4bd7f1e32f7ef
#
_cell.length_a   1.000
_cell.length_b   1.000
_cell.length_c   1.000
_cell.angle_alpha   90.00
_cell.angle_beta   90.00
_cell.angle_gamma   90.00
#
_symmetry.space_group_name_H-M   'P 1'
#
loop_
_entity.id
_entity.type
_entity.pdbx_description
1 polymer ?
#
loop_
_entity_poly.entity_id
_entity_poly.type
_entity_poly.pdbx_seq_one_letter_code
_entity_poly.pdbx_strand_id
1 'polypeptide(L)'
;SNYTFSANKNKILSLIDGYINPVTGEEITKDRMDVGGLSKARFILKVGGSLGDLYSQSDLLRDSNNKIYVNADGNVAVNDKADDIYLGSVFPKANMAWRNDFQYGNWGLGFLLTARLGGVVYSATQAVLDSYGVSEATAAARDNGGVVINGNDMIDAQKWYTVVGADSGIPQYYAYSATNLRLQEASVSYTIPRKKLKNIMDITLSLVGRNLWMIYCKAPFDPESVATTGNYYQGIDYFMMPSLRSVGFNLKLKF
;
A
#
# COMPACT_ATOMS: atom_id res chain seq x y z
N SER A 1 18.34 -21.31 -9.83
CA SER A 1 17.03 -20.86 -9.37
C SER A 1 16.98 -20.85 -7.86
N ASN A 2 16.53 -19.74 -7.29
CA ASN A 2 16.35 -19.56 -5.84
C ASN A 2 14.95 -19.00 -5.59
N TYR A 3 14.20 -19.65 -4.70
CA TYR A 3 12.87 -19.23 -4.30
C TYR A 3 12.84 -18.97 -2.80
N THR A 4 12.31 -17.81 -2.41
CA THR A 4 12.10 -17.46 -1.00
C THR A 4 10.63 -17.19 -0.75
N PHE A 5 10.16 -17.66 0.40
CA PHE A 5 8.80 -17.45 0.89
C PHE A 5 8.86 -17.08 2.36
N SER A 6 8.13 -16.05 2.75
CA SER A 6 7.93 -15.72 4.16
C SER A 6 6.47 -15.38 4.41
N ALA A 7 5.93 -15.90 5.50
CA ALA A 7 4.59 -15.57 5.99
C ALA A 7 4.66 -15.28 7.48
N ASN A 8 3.90 -14.28 7.91
CA ASN A 8 3.79 -13.94 9.32
C ASN A 8 2.31 -13.73 9.66
N LYS A 9 1.90 -14.26 10.81
CA LYS A 9 0.57 -14.01 11.39
C LYS A 9 0.76 -13.68 12.85
N ASN A 10 0.30 -12.52 13.26
CA ASN A 10 0.29 -12.11 14.64
C ASN A 10 -1.15 -11.95 15.15
N LYS A 11 -1.34 -12.07 16.45
CA LYS A 11 -2.62 -11.89 17.12
C LYS A 11 -2.37 -11.28 18.50
N ILE A 12 -3.11 -10.23 18.82
CA ILE A 12 -3.10 -9.61 20.14
C ILE A 12 -3.92 -10.48 21.08
N LEU A 13 -3.30 -10.99 22.12
CA LEU A 13 -3.97 -11.83 23.10
C LEU A 13 -4.56 -11.01 24.25
N SER A 14 -3.84 -9.98 24.69
CA SER A 14 -4.25 -9.08 25.76
C SER A 14 -3.61 -7.70 25.52
N LEU A 15 -4.20 -6.64 25.99
CA LEU A 15 -3.61 -5.31 26.04
C LEU A 15 -3.30 -4.93 27.48
N ILE A 16 -4.28 -4.36 28.20
CA ILE A 16 -4.18 -4.08 29.63
C ILE A 16 -5.31 -4.85 30.30
N ASP A 17 -4.98 -5.69 31.23
CA ASP A 17 -5.93 -6.53 31.94
C ASP A 17 -5.62 -6.50 33.45
N GLY A 18 -6.55 -5.97 34.25
CA GLY A 18 -6.44 -5.92 35.70
C GLY A 18 -5.27 -5.08 36.24
N TYR A 19 -4.78 -4.07 35.49
CA TYR A 19 -3.71 -3.19 35.96
C TYR A 19 -4.25 -2.21 37.01
N ILE A 20 -3.68 -2.25 38.22
CA ILE A 20 -4.03 -1.30 39.29
C ILE A 20 -3.19 -0.04 39.13
N ASN A 21 -3.85 1.10 38.92
CA ASN A 21 -3.18 2.40 38.86
C ASN A 21 -2.54 2.71 40.22
N PRO A 22 -1.23 2.87 40.31
CA PRO A 22 -0.57 3.10 41.60
C PRO A 22 -0.88 4.44 42.26
N VAL A 23 -1.45 5.39 41.49
CA VAL A 23 -1.81 6.71 41.99
C VAL A 23 -3.27 6.77 42.47
N THR A 24 -4.20 6.18 41.70
CA THR A 24 -5.64 6.25 41.97
C THR A 24 -6.16 4.99 42.67
N GLY A 25 -5.45 3.86 42.64
CA GLY A 25 -5.91 2.58 43.13
C GLY A 25 -6.97 1.92 42.27
N GLU A 26 -7.34 2.50 41.13
CA GLU A 26 -8.35 1.99 40.22
C GLU A 26 -7.79 0.85 39.35
N GLU A 27 -8.59 -0.18 39.13
CA GLU A 27 -8.31 -1.25 38.20
C GLU A 27 -8.61 -0.77 36.76
N ILE A 28 -7.62 -0.91 35.88
CA ILE A 28 -7.70 -0.55 34.47
C ILE A 28 -7.67 -1.82 33.62
N THR A 29 -8.71 -2.01 32.83
CA THR A 29 -8.76 -3.01 31.76
C THR A 29 -9.06 -2.33 30.46
N LYS A 30 -8.26 -2.60 29.42
CA LYS A 30 -8.44 -2.07 28.07
C LYS A 30 -8.28 -3.20 27.06
N ASP A 31 -9.30 -3.37 26.25
CA ASP A 31 -9.35 -4.31 25.10
C ASP A 31 -9.13 -3.61 23.75
N ARG A 32 -9.09 -2.27 23.76
CA ARG A 32 -8.91 -1.39 22.62
C ARG A 32 -7.92 -0.27 22.93
N MET A 33 -6.98 0.00 22.01
CA MET A 33 -6.04 1.11 22.10
C MET A 33 -5.80 1.73 20.72
N ASP A 34 -6.04 3.03 20.60
CA ASP A 34 -5.66 3.81 19.42
C ASP A 34 -4.18 4.21 19.55
N VAL A 35 -3.35 3.79 18.61
CA VAL A 35 -1.90 4.01 18.65
C VAL A 35 -1.42 5.03 17.63
N GLY A 36 -2.33 5.63 16.88
CA GLY A 36 -2.02 6.67 15.93
C GLY A 36 -2.57 6.39 14.53
N GLY A 37 -2.17 7.21 13.58
CA GLY A 37 -2.62 7.13 12.19
C GLY A 37 -2.64 8.50 11.54
N LEU A 38 -3.32 8.62 10.42
CA LEU A 38 -3.49 9.88 9.70
C LEU A 38 -4.99 10.23 9.63
N SER A 39 -5.36 11.38 10.20
CA SER A 39 -6.74 11.86 10.25
C SER A 39 -7.70 10.77 10.76
N LYS A 40 -8.65 10.32 9.97
CA LYS A 40 -9.64 9.29 10.30
C LYS A 40 -9.16 7.84 10.03
N ALA A 41 -8.02 7.65 9.38
CA ALA A 41 -7.38 6.35 9.21
C ALA A 41 -6.49 6.05 10.42
N ARG A 42 -6.93 5.12 11.28
CA ARG A 42 -6.31 4.89 12.59
C ARG A 42 -5.83 3.46 12.73
N PHE A 43 -4.65 3.30 13.32
CA PHE A 43 -4.17 2.00 13.78
C PHE A 43 -4.74 1.76 15.17
N ILE A 44 -5.61 0.76 15.27
CA ILE A 44 -6.30 0.44 16.51
C ILE A 44 -5.97 -0.99 16.89
N LEU A 45 -5.30 -1.13 18.04
CA LEU A 45 -5.06 -2.43 18.65
C LEU A 45 -6.32 -2.89 19.34
N LYS A 46 -6.81 -4.07 18.98
CA LYS A 46 -7.94 -4.75 19.64
C LYS A 46 -7.53 -6.17 20.01
N VAL A 47 -8.00 -6.65 21.14
CA VAL A 47 -7.82 -8.06 21.52
C VAL A 47 -8.42 -8.97 20.43
N GLY A 48 -7.66 -9.93 19.98
CA GLY A 48 -8.01 -10.81 18.85
C GLY A 48 -7.59 -10.31 17.46
N GLY A 49 -7.25 -9.02 17.31
CA GLY A 49 -6.78 -8.40 16.10
C GLY A 49 -5.27 -8.54 15.88
N SER A 50 -4.75 -7.83 14.88
CA SER A 50 -3.34 -7.77 14.51
C SER A 50 -2.73 -6.42 14.88
N LEU A 51 -1.41 -6.38 15.08
CA LEU A 51 -0.67 -5.14 15.33
C LEU A 51 -0.75 -4.12 14.17
N GLY A 52 -1.03 -4.57 12.96
CA GLY A 52 -1.14 -3.73 11.78
C GLY A 52 -2.56 -3.44 11.34
N ASP A 53 -3.55 -3.65 12.18
CA ASP A 53 -4.95 -3.44 11.81
C ASP A 53 -5.26 -1.96 11.66
N LEU A 54 -5.77 -1.62 10.47
CA LEU A 54 -6.18 -0.26 10.08
C LEU A 54 -7.70 -0.15 10.11
N TYR A 55 -8.18 0.94 10.70
CA TYR A 55 -9.60 1.24 10.83
C TYR A 55 -9.91 2.62 10.28
N SER A 56 -11.12 2.80 9.79
CA SER A 56 -11.71 4.11 9.55
C SER A 56 -12.55 4.54 10.74
N GLN A 57 -12.43 5.80 11.14
CA GLN A 57 -13.27 6.44 12.15
C GLN A 57 -14.27 7.43 11.53
N SER A 58 -14.57 7.26 10.25
CA SER A 58 -15.61 8.03 9.56
C SER A 58 -16.28 7.18 8.50
N ASP A 59 -17.52 7.52 8.16
CA ASP A 59 -18.27 6.98 7.03
C ASP A 59 -19.16 8.11 6.47
N LEU A 60 -19.79 7.87 5.33
CA LEU A 60 -20.88 8.70 4.87
C LEU A 60 -22.15 8.42 5.71
N LEU A 61 -22.95 9.47 5.90
CA LEU A 61 -24.27 9.31 6.52
C LEU A 61 -25.13 8.39 5.64
N ARG A 62 -25.84 7.45 6.30
CA ARG A 62 -26.70 6.48 5.63
C ARG A 62 -28.12 6.58 6.14
N ASP A 63 -29.07 6.27 5.29
CA ASP A 63 -30.49 6.18 5.64
C ASP A 63 -30.82 4.84 6.36
N SER A 64 -32.09 4.65 6.71
CA SER A 64 -32.59 3.44 7.36
C SER A 64 -32.43 2.17 6.51
N ASN A 65 -32.22 2.30 5.20
CA ASN A 65 -32.00 1.19 4.25
C ASN A 65 -30.50 0.98 3.97
N ASN A 66 -29.62 1.61 4.76
CA ASN A 66 -28.16 1.56 4.60
C ASN A 66 -27.65 2.16 3.27
N LYS A 67 -28.46 2.98 2.59
CA LYS A 67 -28.03 3.75 1.43
C LYS A 67 -27.35 5.03 1.85
N ILE A 68 -26.41 5.51 1.06
CA ILE A 68 -25.77 6.81 1.26
C ILE A 68 -26.86 7.89 1.20
N TYR A 69 -26.98 8.67 2.28
CA TYR A 69 -27.94 9.75 2.35
C TYR A 69 -27.49 10.94 1.51
N VAL A 70 -28.38 11.41 0.67
CA VAL A 70 -28.20 12.62 -0.14
C VAL A 70 -29.31 13.61 0.26
N ASN A 71 -28.95 14.82 0.61
CA ASN A 71 -29.90 15.85 0.96
C ASN A 71 -30.63 16.42 -0.27
N ALA A 72 -31.59 17.32 -0.05
CA ALA A 72 -32.38 17.93 -1.14
C ALA A 72 -31.53 18.74 -2.13
N ASP A 73 -30.36 19.23 -1.72
CA ASP A 73 -29.43 19.98 -2.57
C ASP A 73 -28.46 19.07 -3.33
N GLY A 74 -28.59 17.75 -3.19
CA GLY A 74 -27.73 16.77 -3.82
C GLY A 74 -26.35 16.62 -3.17
N ASN A 75 -26.20 16.94 -1.89
CA ASN A 75 -24.95 16.80 -1.14
C ASN A 75 -24.98 15.54 -0.27
N VAL A 76 -23.83 14.88 -0.14
CA VAL A 76 -23.58 13.84 0.87
C VAL A 76 -22.99 14.46 2.12
N ALA A 77 -23.10 13.78 3.25
CA ALA A 77 -22.58 14.23 4.53
C ALA A 77 -21.76 13.13 5.22
N VAL A 78 -20.76 13.55 5.99
CA VAL A 78 -19.92 12.64 6.80
C VAL A 78 -20.64 12.30 8.10
N ASN A 79 -20.57 11.05 8.50
CA ASN A 79 -20.93 10.58 9.84
C ASN A 79 -19.68 10.60 10.74
N ASP A 80 -19.50 11.67 11.51
CA ASP A 80 -18.38 11.83 12.45
C ASP A 80 -18.48 10.92 13.70
N LYS A 81 -19.60 10.24 13.88
CA LYS A 81 -19.84 9.29 14.99
C LYS A 81 -19.80 7.83 14.52
N ALA A 82 -19.17 7.58 13.37
CA ALA A 82 -19.01 6.21 12.89
C ALA A 82 -18.13 5.40 13.88
N ASP A 83 -18.56 4.18 14.15
CA ASP A 83 -17.73 3.22 14.87
C ASP A 83 -16.46 2.86 14.06
N ASP A 84 -15.48 2.26 14.75
CA ASP A 84 -14.27 1.79 14.09
C ASP A 84 -14.60 0.77 12.97
N ILE A 85 -14.46 1.17 11.73
CA ILE A 85 -14.70 0.31 10.56
C ILE A 85 -13.39 -0.35 10.16
N TYR A 86 -13.32 -1.66 10.24
CA TYR A 86 -12.12 -2.43 9.89
C TYR A 86 -11.85 -2.40 8.38
N LEU A 87 -10.67 -1.93 7.99
CA LEU A 87 -10.22 -1.84 6.60
C LEU A 87 -9.32 -3.00 6.19
N GLY A 88 -8.63 -3.60 7.15
CA GLY A 88 -7.68 -4.67 6.94
C GLY A 88 -6.39 -4.45 7.70
N SER A 89 -5.48 -5.44 7.63
CA SER A 89 -4.13 -5.28 8.17
C SER A 89 -3.19 -4.75 7.09
N VAL A 90 -2.29 -3.83 7.46
CA VAL A 90 -1.23 -3.35 6.57
C VAL A 90 -0.14 -4.39 6.36
N PHE A 91 -0.08 -5.42 7.20
CA PHE A 91 0.89 -6.49 7.04
C PHE A 91 0.51 -7.44 5.90
N PRO A 92 1.46 -7.83 5.06
CA PRO A 92 1.22 -8.84 4.05
C PRO A 92 0.96 -10.21 4.70
N LYS A 93 0.13 -11.01 4.05
CA LYS A 93 -0.05 -12.42 4.41
C LYS A 93 1.18 -13.25 4.05
N ALA A 94 1.83 -12.91 2.94
CA ALA A 94 3.08 -13.53 2.51
C ALA A 94 3.88 -12.59 1.62
N ASN A 95 5.21 -12.72 1.67
CA ASN A 95 6.14 -12.16 0.70
C ASN A 95 6.87 -13.31 0.01
N MET A 96 7.06 -13.17 -1.30
CA MET A 96 7.73 -14.15 -2.14
C MET A 96 8.77 -13.47 -3.00
N ALA A 97 9.87 -14.18 -3.25
CA ALA A 97 10.83 -13.76 -4.25
C ALA A 97 11.33 -14.97 -5.03
N TRP A 98 11.49 -14.81 -6.32
CA TRP A 98 11.98 -15.85 -7.21
C TRP A 98 13.09 -15.29 -8.10
N ARG A 99 14.31 -15.74 -7.82
CA ARG A 99 15.50 -15.38 -8.58
C ARG A 99 15.92 -16.52 -9.47
N ASN A 100 16.21 -16.21 -10.71
CA ASN A 100 16.84 -17.12 -11.67
C ASN A 100 18.05 -16.47 -12.29
N ASP A 101 19.13 -17.25 -12.41
CA ASP A 101 20.34 -16.88 -13.08
C ASP A 101 20.67 -18.00 -14.09
N PHE A 102 20.76 -17.65 -15.36
CA PHE A 102 21.07 -18.54 -16.46
C PHE A 102 22.42 -18.17 -17.04
N GLN A 103 23.18 -19.18 -17.43
CA GLN A 103 24.43 -18.99 -18.14
C GLN A 103 24.49 -19.89 -19.38
N TYR A 104 24.79 -19.28 -20.50
CA TYR A 104 25.00 -19.99 -21.76
C TYR A 104 26.26 -19.46 -22.44
N GLY A 105 27.31 -20.30 -22.45
CA GLY A 105 28.64 -19.88 -22.93
C GLY A 105 29.14 -18.68 -22.13
N ASN A 106 29.36 -17.57 -22.83
CA ASN A 106 29.84 -16.33 -22.24
C ASN A 106 28.70 -15.35 -21.81
N TRP A 107 27.46 -15.70 -22.08
CA TRP A 107 26.29 -14.90 -21.73
C TRP A 107 25.73 -15.32 -20.39
N GLY A 108 25.36 -14.34 -19.59
CA GLY A 108 24.57 -14.50 -18.37
C GLY A 108 23.28 -13.70 -18.45
N LEU A 109 22.19 -14.28 -17.99
CA LEU A 109 20.89 -13.65 -17.85
C LEU A 109 20.37 -13.91 -16.45
N GLY A 110 20.03 -12.87 -15.71
CA GLY A 110 19.43 -12.96 -14.39
C GLY A 110 18.13 -12.19 -14.31
N PHE A 111 17.16 -12.67 -13.51
CA PHE A 111 16.00 -11.89 -13.14
C PHE A 111 15.52 -12.22 -11.72
N LEU A 112 14.88 -11.25 -11.10
CA LEU A 112 14.25 -11.36 -9.80
C LEU A 112 12.81 -10.88 -9.89
N LEU A 113 11.87 -11.79 -9.62
CA LEU A 113 10.46 -11.48 -9.40
C LEU A 113 10.20 -11.41 -7.90
N THR A 114 9.44 -10.40 -7.49
CA THR A 114 8.96 -10.27 -6.10
C THR A 114 7.45 -10.15 -6.08
N ALA A 115 6.81 -10.77 -5.10
CA ALA A 115 5.39 -10.69 -4.89
C ALA A 115 5.09 -10.40 -3.41
N ARG A 116 4.18 -9.47 -3.18
CA ARG A 116 3.55 -9.22 -1.89
C ARG A 116 2.09 -9.64 -1.98
N LEU A 117 1.66 -10.53 -1.12
CA LEU A 117 0.29 -11.04 -1.08
C LEU A 117 -0.44 -10.50 0.13
N GLY A 118 -1.55 -9.84 -0.11
CA GLY A 118 -2.37 -9.22 0.95
C GLY A 118 -1.75 -7.93 1.50
N GLY A 119 -2.36 -7.46 2.56
CA GLY A 119 -2.11 -6.13 3.12
C GLY A 119 -3.02 -5.07 2.52
N VAL A 120 -3.24 -4.01 3.29
CA VAL A 120 -3.97 -2.81 2.87
C VAL A 120 -3.01 -1.63 2.87
N VAL A 121 -3.19 -0.75 1.91
CA VAL A 121 -2.52 0.56 1.87
C VAL A 121 -3.59 1.64 1.74
N TYR A 122 -3.48 2.66 2.58
CA TYR A 122 -4.36 3.83 2.56
C TYR A 122 -3.63 4.99 1.88
N SER A 123 -4.29 5.63 0.88
CA SER A 123 -3.72 6.76 0.17
C SER A 123 -4.43 8.06 0.53
N ALA A 124 -3.82 8.84 1.39
CA ALA A 124 -4.21 10.21 1.62
C ALA A 124 -3.84 11.13 0.43
N THR A 125 -2.81 10.75 -0.34
CA THR A 125 -2.46 11.44 -1.60
C THR A 125 -3.62 11.44 -2.57
N GLN A 126 -4.21 10.26 -2.85
CA GLN A 126 -5.35 10.14 -3.76
C GLN A 126 -6.55 10.92 -3.23
N ALA A 127 -6.82 10.86 -1.92
CA ALA A 127 -7.90 11.61 -1.29
C ALA A 127 -7.76 13.12 -1.51
N VAL A 128 -6.57 13.65 -1.27
CA VAL A 128 -6.29 15.09 -1.50
C VAL A 128 -6.42 15.45 -2.98
N LEU A 129 -5.86 14.67 -3.89
CA LEU A 129 -5.98 14.90 -5.33
C LEU A 129 -7.45 14.90 -5.79
N ASP A 130 -8.25 13.99 -5.26
CA ASP A 130 -9.68 13.87 -5.54
C ASP A 130 -10.45 15.08 -5.00
N SER A 131 -10.17 15.51 -3.79
CA SER A 131 -10.85 16.67 -3.17
C SER A 131 -10.65 17.97 -3.96
N TYR A 132 -9.46 18.11 -4.61
CA TYR A 132 -9.17 19.23 -5.50
C TYR A 132 -9.59 19.00 -6.97
N GLY A 133 -10.13 17.83 -7.30
CA GLY A 133 -10.60 17.51 -8.64
C GLY A 133 -9.51 17.37 -9.71
N VAL A 134 -8.27 17.05 -9.30
CA VAL A 134 -7.10 17.00 -10.20
C VAL A 134 -6.66 15.58 -10.54
N SER A 135 -7.35 14.56 -10.04
CA SER A 135 -7.06 13.16 -10.36
C SER A 135 -7.75 12.71 -11.65
N GLU A 136 -7.25 11.62 -12.24
CA GLU A 136 -7.87 10.96 -13.39
C GLU A 136 -9.30 10.48 -13.05
N ALA A 137 -9.52 9.97 -11.83
CA ALA A 137 -10.82 9.51 -11.36
C ALA A 137 -11.85 10.65 -11.35
N THR A 138 -11.46 11.83 -10.86
CA THR A 138 -12.35 13.01 -10.85
C THR A 138 -12.60 13.57 -12.25
N ALA A 139 -11.62 13.51 -13.14
CA ALA A 139 -11.80 13.90 -14.54
C ALA A 139 -12.83 12.96 -15.23
N ALA A 140 -12.63 11.64 -15.10
CA ALA A 140 -13.56 10.65 -15.65
C ALA A 140 -14.97 10.80 -15.07
N ALA A 141 -15.11 11.09 -13.77
CA ALA A 141 -16.42 11.32 -13.16
C ALA A 141 -17.13 12.55 -13.75
N ARG A 142 -16.41 13.66 -13.98
CA ARG A 142 -16.98 14.84 -14.66
C ARG A 142 -17.42 14.53 -16.08
N ASP A 143 -16.61 13.81 -16.84
CA ASP A 143 -16.92 13.43 -18.23
C ASP A 143 -18.14 12.50 -18.31
N ASN A 144 -18.34 11.66 -17.29
CA ASN A 144 -19.49 10.75 -17.19
C ASN A 144 -20.73 11.38 -16.53
N GLY A 145 -20.70 12.69 -16.22
CA GLY A 145 -21.83 13.42 -15.63
C GLY A 145 -21.98 13.26 -14.11
N GLY A 146 -21.02 12.64 -13.42
CA GLY A 146 -21.00 12.48 -11.97
C GLY A 146 -20.51 11.13 -11.50
N VAL A 147 -20.78 10.82 -10.24
CA VAL A 147 -20.46 9.57 -9.57
C VAL A 147 -21.74 8.78 -9.31
N VAL A 148 -21.76 7.51 -9.66
CA VAL A 148 -22.90 6.63 -9.38
C VAL A 148 -22.81 6.11 -7.95
N ILE A 149 -23.85 6.35 -7.16
CA ILE A 149 -24.00 5.84 -5.78
C ILE A 149 -25.30 5.04 -5.65
N ASN A 150 -25.45 4.30 -4.58
CA ASN A 150 -26.67 3.53 -4.26
C ASN A 150 -27.16 2.63 -5.41
N GLY A 151 -26.28 2.29 -6.33
CA GLY A 151 -26.59 1.47 -7.50
C GLY A 151 -26.92 2.27 -8.76
N ASN A 152 -27.78 3.27 -8.70
CA ASN A 152 -28.24 4.03 -9.87
C ASN A 152 -28.35 5.55 -9.65
N ASP A 153 -28.18 6.03 -8.43
CA ASP A 153 -28.27 7.47 -8.15
C ASP A 153 -27.01 8.16 -8.64
N MET A 154 -27.17 9.26 -9.38
CA MET A 154 -26.06 10.06 -9.88
C MET A 154 -25.88 11.29 -9.00
N ILE A 155 -24.67 11.51 -8.52
CA ILE A 155 -24.29 12.69 -7.77
C ILE A 155 -23.20 13.47 -8.52
N ASP A 156 -23.27 14.80 -8.46
CA ASP A 156 -22.24 15.67 -9.04
C ASP A 156 -20.84 15.34 -8.51
N ALA A 157 -19.86 15.27 -9.41
CA ALA A 157 -18.51 14.87 -9.08
C ALA A 157 -17.85 15.78 -8.03
N GLN A 158 -18.06 17.09 -8.10
CA GLN A 158 -17.51 18.02 -7.13
C GLN A 158 -18.15 17.81 -5.75
N LYS A 159 -19.48 17.68 -5.70
CA LYS A 159 -20.21 17.44 -4.44
C LYS A 159 -19.80 16.13 -3.75
N TRP A 160 -19.43 15.12 -4.54
CA TRP A 160 -18.93 13.86 -4.03
C TRP A 160 -17.49 13.98 -3.51
N TYR A 161 -16.57 14.37 -4.36
CA TYR A 161 -15.13 14.30 -4.05
C TYR A 161 -14.69 15.34 -3.01
N THR A 162 -15.35 16.51 -2.93
CA THR A 162 -15.07 17.49 -1.87
C THR A 162 -15.45 17.00 -0.48
N VAL A 163 -16.38 16.06 -0.37
CA VAL A 163 -16.75 15.45 0.91
C VAL A 163 -15.93 14.20 1.18
N VAL A 164 -15.87 13.27 0.21
CA VAL A 164 -15.20 11.98 0.39
C VAL A 164 -13.68 12.12 0.50
N GLY A 165 -13.07 13.10 -0.19
CA GLY A 165 -11.64 13.38 -0.15
C GLY A 165 -11.20 14.39 0.89
N ALA A 166 -12.14 15.07 1.59
CA ALA A 166 -11.80 16.09 2.58
C ALA A 166 -10.99 15.52 3.76
N ASP A 167 -10.14 16.35 4.35
CA ASP A 167 -9.31 16.00 5.52
C ASP A 167 -8.54 14.69 5.39
N SER A 168 -7.95 14.47 4.22
CA SER A 168 -7.25 13.24 3.82
C SER A 168 -8.17 12.06 3.48
N GLY A 169 -9.48 12.31 3.39
CA GLY A 169 -10.47 11.39 2.87
C GLY A 169 -11.14 10.48 3.90
N ILE A 170 -12.28 9.95 3.49
CA ILE A 170 -12.96 8.86 4.20
C ILE A 170 -12.22 7.57 3.87
N PRO A 171 -11.55 6.93 4.84
CA PRO A 171 -10.58 5.87 4.56
C PRO A 171 -11.10 4.67 3.76
N GLN A 172 -12.39 4.36 3.85
CA GLN A 172 -12.98 3.24 3.10
C GLN A 172 -12.86 3.41 1.58
N TYR A 173 -12.86 4.66 1.09
CA TYR A 173 -12.79 4.96 -0.35
C TYR A 173 -11.36 5.04 -0.88
N TYR A 174 -10.37 5.13 0.04
CA TYR A 174 -8.96 5.30 -0.29
C TYR A 174 -8.06 4.18 0.27
N ALA A 175 -8.68 3.10 0.76
CA ALA A 175 -7.99 1.90 1.18
C ALA A 175 -7.94 0.89 0.01
N TYR A 176 -6.73 0.53 -0.40
CA TYR A 176 -6.46 -0.34 -1.54
C TYR A 176 -5.73 -1.61 -1.09
N SER A 177 -5.85 -2.67 -1.88
CA SER A 177 -5.04 -3.87 -1.66
C SER A 177 -3.57 -3.58 -2.00
N ALA A 178 -2.67 -3.91 -1.07
CA ALA A 178 -1.23 -3.81 -1.27
C ALA A 178 -0.63 -5.01 -2.03
N THR A 179 -1.47 -5.94 -2.50
CA THR A 179 -1.01 -7.08 -3.30
C THR A 179 -0.39 -6.59 -4.61
N ASN A 180 0.86 -6.99 -4.84
CA ASN A 180 1.57 -6.66 -6.06
C ASN A 180 2.48 -7.81 -6.51
N LEU A 181 2.83 -7.82 -7.80
CA LEU A 181 3.85 -8.66 -8.42
C LEU A 181 4.73 -7.78 -9.29
N ARG A 182 6.04 -7.87 -9.10
CA ARG A 182 7.00 -6.96 -9.70
C ARG A 182 8.19 -7.71 -10.31
N LEU A 183 8.65 -7.27 -11.48
CA LEU A 183 9.98 -7.57 -11.99
C LEU A 183 10.96 -6.60 -11.29
N GLN A 184 11.51 -7.09 -10.18
CA GLN A 184 12.35 -6.28 -9.30
C GLN A 184 13.73 -6.01 -9.88
N GLU A 185 14.32 -7.01 -10.54
CA GLU A 185 15.64 -6.89 -11.18
C GLU A 185 15.68 -7.75 -12.45
N ALA A 186 16.36 -7.25 -13.47
CA ALA A 186 16.81 -8.04 -14.60
C ALA A 186 18.23 -7.62 -14.96
N SER A 187 19.05 -8.59 -15.35
CA SER A 187 20.43 -8.35 -15.75
C SER A 187 20.80 -9.20 -16.94
N VAL A 188 21.61 -8.63 -17.82
CA VAL A 188 22.28 -9.35 -18.89
C VAL A 188 23.77 -9.08 -18.77
N SER A 189 24.58 -10.12 -18.91
CA SER A 189 26.03 -10.00 -18.83
C SER A 189 26.72 -10.76 -19.95
N TYR A 190 27.89 -10.29 -20.33
CA TYR A 190 28.76 -10.95 -21.27
C TYR A 190 30.19 -10.98 -20.75
N THR A 191 30.80 -12.17 -20.70
CA THR A 191 32.18 -12.37 -20.26
C THR A 191 33.09 -12.59 -21.44
N ILE A 192 34.08 -11.72 -21.60
CA ILE A 192 35.19 -11.92 -22.53
C ILE A 192 36.23 -12.73 -21.77
N PRO A 193 36.45 -14.02 -22.15
CA PRO A 193 37.39 -14.88 -21.43
C PRO A 193 38.84 -14.48 -21.67
N ARG A 194 39.69 -14.66 -20.67
CA ARG A 194 41.13 -14.34 -20.71
C ARG A 194 41.86 -14.95 -21.94
N LYS A 195 41.39 -16.09 -22.42
CA LYS A 195 41.93 -16.72 -23.63
C LYS A 195 41.89 -15.80 -24.88
N LYS A 196 40.89 -14.91 -24.95
CA LYS A 196 40.77 -13.90 -26.02
C LYS A 196 41.61 -12.65 -25.76
N LEU A 197 42.11 -12.49 -24.54
CA LEU A 197 42.86 -11.32 -24.07
C LEU A 197 44.30 -11.68 -23.71
N LYS A 198 44.94 -12.54 -24.48
CA LYS A 198 46.34 -13.02 -24.30
C LYS A 198 46.59 -13.59 -22.89
N ASN A 199 45.58 -14.19 -22.27
CA ASN A 199 45.57 -14.75 -20.91
C ASN A 199 45.82 -13.74 -19.77
N ILE A 200 45.55 -12.45 -20.00
CA ILE A 200 45.80 -11.41 -19.01
C ILE A 200 44.65 -11.38 -17.97
N MET A 201 43.38 -11.22 -18.41
CA MET A 201 42.24 -11.08 -17.54
C MET A 201 40.92 -11.56 -18.19
N ASP A 202 39.93 -11.89 -17.37
CA ASP A 202 38.53 -12.01 -17.82
C ASP A 202 37.82 -10.67 -17.62
N ILE A 203 37.06 -10.20 -18.60
CA ILE A 203 36.27 -8.97 -18.55
C ILE A 203 34.81 -9.36 -18.63
N THR A 204 34.03 -9.04 -17.58
CA THR A 204 32.56 -9.19 -17.61
C THR A 204 31.90 -7.83 -17.66
N LEU A 205 31.10 -7.62 -18.69
CA LEU A 205 30.24 -6.45 -18.86
C LEU A 205 28.83 -6.86 -18.48
N SER A 206 28.16 -6.08 -17.65
CA SER A 206 26.78 -6.36 -17.23
C SER A 206 25.93 -5.10 -17.30
N LEU A 207 24.71 -5.24 -17.84
CA LEU A 207 23.65 -4.26 -17.76
C LEU A 207 22.64 -4.77 -16.75
N VAL A 208 22.27 -3.93 -15.78
CA VAL A 208 21.34 -4.28 -14.69
C VAL A 208 20.25 -3.23 -14.63
N GLY A 209 19.02 -3.67 -14.69
CA GLY A 209 17.86 -2.82 -14.46
C GLY A 209 17.15 -3.22 -13.17
N ARG A 210 16.69 -2.24 -12.39
CA ARG A 210 15.93 -2.47 -11.16
C ARG A 210 14.60 -1.76 -11.19
N ASN A 211 13.62 -2.35 -10.51
CA ASN A 211 12.22 -1.88 -10.45
C ASN A 211 11.64 -1.66 -11.86
N LEU A 212 11.81 -2.66 -12.73
CA LEU A 212 11.59 -2.51 -14.16
C LEU A 212 10.11 -2.50 -14.53
N TRP A 213 9.31 -3.34 -13.89
CA TRP A 213 7.92 -3.51 -14.27
C TRP A 213 7.06 -3.96 -13.09
N MET A 214 5.98 -3.22 -12.82
CA MET A 214 4.87 -3.63 -11.97
C MET A 214 3.93 -4.50 -12.81
N ILE A 215 4.05 -5.82 -12.70
CA ILE A 215 3.28 -6.79 -13.51
C ILE A 215 1.83 -6.80 -13.06
N TYR A 216 1.60 -6.70 -11.74
CA TYR A 216 0.29 -6.69 -11.13
C TYR A 216 0.27 -5.77 -9.91
N CYS A 217 -0.75 -4.89 -9.86
CA CYS A 217 -1.08 -4.06 -8.71
C CYS A 217 -2.56 -3.67 -8.78
N LYS A 218 -3.26 -3.69 -7.66
CA LYS A 218 -4.65 -3.21 -7.58
C LYS A 218 -4.74 -1.74 -7.16
N ALA A 219 -3.74 -1.24 -6.45
CA ALA A 219 -3.69 0.17 -6.11
C ALA A 219 -3.34 1.01 -7.35
N PRO A 220 -3.89 2.22 -7.52
CA PRO A 220 -3.57 3.12 -8.64
C PRO A 220 -2.17 3.76 -8.51
N PHE A 221 -1.41 3.42 -7.50
CA PHE A 221 -0.06 3.90 -7.18
C PHE A 221 0.82 2.74 -6.72
N ASP A 222 2.10 3.00 -6.44
CA ASP A 222 3.02 2.00 -5.90
C ASP A 222 2.71 1.72 -4.42
N PRO A 223 2.15 0.55 -4.05
CA PRO A 223 1.73 0.25 -2.69
C PRO A 223 2.89 0.05 -1.71
N GLU A 224 4.14 0.08 -2.18
CA GLU A 224 5.34 0.01 -1.35
C GLU A 224 5.93 1.40 -1.07
N SER A 225 5.43 2.45 -1.73
CA SER A 225 5.78 3.85 -1.47
C SER A 225 4.95 4.37 -0.30
N VAL A 226 5.39 4.07 0.92
CA VAL A 226 4.70 4.44 2.16
C VAL A 226 5.52 5.44 2.97
N ALA A 227 4.84 6.26 3.78
CA ALA A 227 5.43 7.35 4.52
C ALA A 227 6.49 6.91 5.53
N THR A 228 6.37 5.70 6.06
CA THR A 228 7.32 5.11 7.00
C THR A 228 7.25 3.59 6.98
N THR A 229 8.32 2.95 7.39
CA THR A 229 8.38 1.51 7.64
C THR A 229 8.10 1.12 9.10
N GLY A 230 7.81 2.11 9.96
CA GLY A 230 7.44 1.89 11.35
C GLY A 230 6.07 1.21 11.48
N ASN A 231 5.87 0.46 12.57
CA ASN A 231 4.71 -0.43 12.74
C ASN A 231 3.33 0.26 12.66
N TYR A 232 3.25 1.56 13.01
CA TYR A 232 1.97 2.28 13.13
C TYR A 232 1.66 3.24 11.98
N TYR A 233 2.57 3.40 11.02
CA TYR A 233 2.37 4.30 9.88
C TYR A 233 2.76 3.65 8.56
N GLN A 234 3.23 2.41 8.57
CA GLN A 234 3.42 1.66 7.34
C GLN A 234 2.06 1.40 6.67
N GLY A 235 2.03 1.43 5.36
CA GLY A 235 0.77 1.30 4.62
C GLY A 235 -0.04 2.59 4.52
N ILE A 236 0.54 3.73 4.87
CA ILE A 236 -0.02 5.06 4.58
C ILE A 236 0.83 5.71 3.49
N ASP A 237 0.20 6.02 2.36
CA ASP A 237 0.75 6.88 1.32
C ASP A 237 0.30 8.33 1.57
N TYR A 238 1.28 9.24 1.70
CA TYR A 238 1.05 10.68 1.83
C TYR A 238 2.13 11.44 1.06
N PHE A 239 1.88 11.72 -0.21
CA PHE A 239 2.77 12.42 -1.14
C PHE A 239 4.17 11.80 -1.23
N MET A 240 4.25 10.48 -1.11
CA MET A 240 5.51 9.78 -1.22
C MET A 240 5.92 9.61 -2.68
N MET A 241 7.21 9.74 -2.93
CA MET A 241 7.74 9.47 -4.27
C MET A 241 7.63 7.97 -4.60
N PRO A 242 7.15 7.60 -5.79
CA PRO A 242 7.12 6.20 -6.21
C PRO A 242 8.53 5.64 -6.34
N SER A 243 8.63 4.32 -6.25
CA SER A 243 9.90 3.61 -6.42
C SER A 243 10.53 3.92 -7.77
N LEU A 244 11.79 4.37 -7.76
CA LEU A 244 12.51 4.74 -8.97
C LEU A 244 12.92 3.50 -9.78
N ARG A 245 12.75 3.60 -11.09
CA ARG A 245 13.38 2.67 -12.04
C ARG A 245 14.83 3.07 -12.24
N SER A 246 15.75 2.13 -12.12
CA SER A 246 17.17 2.40 -12.33
C SER A 246 17.78 1.43 -13.33
N VAL A 247 18.72 1.94 -14.12
CA VAL A 247 19.55 1.15 -15.04
C VAL A 247 21.00 1.45 -14.72
N GLY A 248 21.77 0.40 -14.53
CA GLY A 248 23.18 0.48 -14.18
C GLY A 248 24.04 -0.39 -15.08
N PHE A 249 25.28 0.03 -15.25
CA PHE A 249 26.32 -0.73 -15.93
C PHE A 249 27.35 -1.20 -14.91
N ASN A 250 27.79 -2.46 -15.03
CA ASN A 250 28.82 -3.03 -14.17
C ASN A 250 29.95 -3.60 -15.03
N LEU A 251 31.19 -3.26 -14.66
CA LEU A 251 32.41 -3.80 -15.24
C LEU A 251 33.16 -4.59 -14.16
N LYS A 252 33.36 -5.89 -14.39
CA LYS A 252 34.15 -6.77 -13.52
C LYS A 252 35.41 -7.25 -14.26
N LEU A 253 36.56 -6.97 -13.67
CA LEU A 253 37.88 -7.45 -14.16
C LEU A 253 38.36 -8.53 -13.20
N LYS A 254 38.79 -9.68 -13.76
CA LYS A 254 39.38 -10.80 -13.00
C LYS A 254 40.71 -11.18 -13.63
N PHE A 255 41.79 -10.85 -12.95
CA PHE A 255 43.16 -11.18 -13.31
C PHE A 255 43.53 -12.62 -12.99
#